data_2026cfd5b2e4b090ddd0600c923ca119
#
_entry.id   2026cfd5b2e4b090ddd0600c923ca119
#
_cell.length_a   1.000
_cell.length_b   1.000
_cell.length_c   1.000
_cell.angle_alpha   90.00
_cell.angle_beta   90.00
_cell.angle_gamma   90.00
#
_symmetry.space_group_name_H-M   'P 1'
#
loop_
_entity.id
_entity.type
_entity.pdbx_description
1 polymer ?
#
loop_
_entity_poly.entity_id
_entity_poly.type
_entity_poly.pdbx_seq_one_letter_code
_entity_poly.pdbx_strand_id
1 'polypeptide(L)'
;MVGRNKAPVELVSVKKLEIHPDNPRQGDIGAIVTSIQENGFYGTLVVQRNSSRVLAGNHRLQAAIAAGIEEVPVFWVDVDDKEARKILLADNRTSDLASYDDHALLDILRGIAIEDGDLIGTGFDTDDLDDLINDLSDGDPGDFPSFGDDIETNNTCPKCGYEF
;
A
#
# COMPACT_ATOMS: atom_id res chain seq x y z
N MET A 1 -15.57 14.47 -18.33
CA MET A 1 -16.51 13.49 -18.87
C MET A 1 -16.41 12.22 -18.02
N VAL A 2 -17.22 12.12 -16.97
CA VAL A 2 -17.37 10.89 -16.17
C VAL A 2 -18.49 10.10 -16.86
N GLY A 3 -18.24 8.87 -17.33
CA GLY A 3 -19.31 7.99 -17.74
C GLY A 3 -19.19 7.26 -19.08
N ARG A 4 -17.98 7.05 -19.60
CA ARG A 4 -17.81 6.27 -20.86
C ARG A 4 -18.01 4.76 -20.73
N ASN A 5 -17.94 4.19 -19.52
CA ASN A 5 -18.08 2.74 -19.31
C ASN A 5 -19.11 2.45 -18.21
N LYS A 6 -20.25 1.92 -18.61
CA LYS A 6 -21.28 1.38 -17.71
C LYS A 6 -21.32 -0.16 -17.73
N ALA A 7 -20.22 -0.80 -18.13
CA ALA A 7 -20.16 -2.24 -18.16
C ALA A 7 -20.16 -2.79 -16.72
N PRO A 8 -20.96 -3.83 -16.43
CA PRO A 8 -20.89 -4.51 -15.14
C PRO A 8 -19.52 -5.21 -14.99
N VAL A 9 -19.11 -5.46 -13.76
CA VAL A 9 -17.99 -6.36 -13.45
C VAL A 9 -18.45 -7.79 -13.69
N GLU A 10 -17.66 -8.56 -14.41
CA GLU A 10 -17.95 -9.94 -14.77
C GLU A 10 -16.87 -10.88 -14.23
N LEU A 11 -17.23 -12.07 -13.79
CA LEU A 11 -16.27 -13.13 -13.51
C LEU A 11 -15.81 -13.74 -14.84
N VAL A 12 -14.50 -13.74 -15.05
CA VAL A 12 -13.88 -14.20 -16.29
C VAL A 12 -12.76 -15.18 -15.97
N SER A 13 -12.71 -16.28 -16.71
CA SER A 13 -11.62 -17.24 -16.57
C SER A 13 -10.28 -16.59 -16.88
N VAL A 14 -9.29 -16.80 -15.99
CA VAL A 14 -7.93 -16.30 -16.15
C VAL A 14 -7.29 -16.75 -17.48
N LYS A 15 -7.71 -17.91 -18.00
CA LYS A 15 -7.24 -18.46 -19.29
C LYS A 15 -7.66 -17.64 -20.52
N LYS A 16 -8.64 -16.74 -20.37
CA LYS A 16 -9.14 -15.86 -21.43
C LYS A 16 -8.48 -14.49 -21.42
N LEU A 17 -7.63 -14.24 -20.43
CA LEU A 17 -7.00 -12.95 -20.22
C LEU A 17 -5.52 -13.01 -20.61
N GLU A 18 -5.03 -11.91 -21.17
CA GLU A 18 -3.64 -11.76 -21.55
C GLU A 18 -2.97 -10.63 -20.80
N ILE A 19 -1.76 -10.88 -20.31
CA ILE A 19 -0.90 -9.83 -19.76
C ILE A 19 -0.55 -8.86 -20.91
N HIS A 20 -0.62 -7.56 -20.64
CA HIS A 20 -0.28 -6.58 -21.65
C HIS A 20 1.23 -6.66 -21.99
N PRO A 21 1.62 -6.91 -23.26
CA PRO A 21 3.02 -7.11 -23.64
C PRO A 21 3.88 -5.85 -23.43
N ASP A 22 3.27 -4.67 -23.53
CA ASP A 22 3.96 -3.39 -23.34
C ASP A 22 3.96 -2.93 -21.86
N ASN A 23 3.59 -3.79 -20.89
CA ASN A 23 3.63 -3.38 -19.48
C ASN A 23 5.07 -3.29 -18.99
N PRO A 24 5.61 -2.09 -18.70
CA PRO A 24 7.00 -1.92 -18.27
C PRO A 24 7.22 -2.20 -16.79
N ARG A 25 6.14 -2.28 -16.00
CA ARG A 25 6.22 -2.42 -14.55
C ARG A 25 6.58 -3.85 -14.17
N GLN A 26 7.49 -3.98 -13.22
CA GLN A 26 7.83 -5.24 -12.57
C GLN A 26 7.37 -5.16 -11.11
N GLY A 27 6.64 -6.15 -10.64
CA GLY A 27 6.10 -6.21 -9.29
C GLY A 27 6.45 -7.53 -8.62
N ASP A 28 6.41 -7.54 -7.31
CA ASP A 28 6.58 -8.75 -6.51
C ASP A 28 5.30 -9.59 -6.57
N ILE A 29 5.35 -10.64 -7.40
CA ILE A 29 4.23 -11.57 -7.55
C ILE A 29 4.06 -12.39 -6.26
N GLY A 30 5.16 -12.71 -5.55
CA GLY A 30 5.12 -13.49 -4.31
C GLY A 30 4.32 -12.79 -3.23
N ALA A 31 4.59 -11.52 -2.98
CA ALA A 31 3.84 -10.70 -2.02
C ALA A 31 2.34 -10.66 -2.36
N ILE A 32 2.00 -10.50 -3.66
CA ILE A 32 0.60 -10.51 -4.10
C ILE A 32 -0.05 -11.89 -3.92
N VAL A 33 0.69 -12.98 -4.17
CA VAL A 33 0.17 -14.36 -3.95
C VAL A 33 -0.13 -14.56 -2.47
N THR A 34 0.78 -14.19 -1.58
CA THR A 34 0.58 -14.26 -0.13
C THR A 34 -0.67 -13.47 0.28
N SER A 35 -0.79 -12.22 -0.20
CA SER A 35 -1.97 -11.40 0.09
C SER A 35 -3.28 -12.04 -0.40
N ILE A 36 -3.27 -12.68 -1.58
CA ILE A 36 -4.44 -13.38 -2.11
C ILE A 36 -4.77 -14.63 -1.27
N GLN A 37 -3.78 -15.35 -0.76
CA GLN A 37 -3.99 -16.55 0.06
C GLN A 37 -4.60 -16.20 1.40
N GLU A 38 -4.16 -15.12 2.03
CA GLU A 38 -4.66 -14.67 3.34
C GLU A 38 -6.00 -13.95 3.22
N ASN A 39 -6.12 -13.01 2.27
CA ASN A 39 -7.27 -12.10 2.21
C ASN A 39 -8.31 -12.50 1.13
N GLY A 40 -8.03 -13.54 0.34
CA GLY A 40 -8.78 -13.84 -0.88
C GLY A 40 -8.45 -12.89 -2.03
N PHE A 41 -9.01 -13.18 -3.21
CA PHE A 41 -8.86 -12.28 -4.36
C PHE A 41 -9.84 -11.10 -4.24
N TYR A 42 -9.34 -9.94 -3.96
CA TYR A 42 -10.10 -8.69 -3.89
C TYR A 42 -9.66 -7.72 -5.00
N GLY A 43 -10.56 -6.88 -5.44
CA GLY A 43 -10.33 -5.93 -6.52
C GLY A 43 -10.77 -6.47 -7.89
N THR A 44 -10.56 -5.66 -8.91
CA THR A 44 -11.04 -5.90 -10.28
C THR A 44 -9.92 -5.64 -11.26
N LEU A 45 -9.81 -6.46 -12.30
CA LEU A 45 -8.90 -6.21 -13.41
C LEU A 45 -9.59 -5.31 -14.44
N VAL A 46 -8.87 -4.35 -15.00
CA VAL A 46 -9.34 -3.55 -16.13
C VAL A 46 -8.78 -4.16 -17.41
N VAL A 47 -9.65 -4.56 -18.32
CA VAL A 47 -9.28 -5.34 -19.51
C VAL A 47 -9.83 -4.69 -20.78
N GLN A 48 -8.99 -4.59 -21.79
CA GLN A 48 -9.38 -4.13 -23.12
C GLN A 48 -10.25 -5.20 -23.82
N ARG A 49 -11.45 -4.84 -24.24
CA ARG A 49 -12.44 -5.79 -24.73
C ARG A 49 -12.02 -6.51 -26.02
N ASN A 50 -11.43 -5.81 -26.98
CA ASN A 50 -11.10 -6.35 -28.30
C ASN A 50 -9.87 -7.29 -28.31
N SER A 51 -8.98 -7.16 -27.32
CA SER A 51 -7.74 -7.93 -27.24
C SER A 51 -7.64 -8.85 -26.03
N SER A 52 -8.54 -8.73 -25.06
CA SER A 52 -8.47 -9.41 -23.75
C SER A 52 -7.20 -9.09 -22.93
N ARG A 53 -6.50 -8.01 -23.26
CA ARG A 53 -5.28 -7.59 -22.55
C ARG A 53 -5.60 -6.78 -21.31
N VAL A 54 -4.90 -7.12 -20.21
CA VAL A 54 -5.05 -6.43 -18.93
C VAL A 54 -4.34 -5.08 -18.97
N LEU A 55 -5.07 -4.01 -18.72
CA LEU A 55 -4.56 -2.64 -18.66
C LEU A 55 -4.19 -2.23 -17.23
N ALA A 56 -4.98 -2.68 -16.23
CA ALA A 56 -4.68 -2.48 -14.82
C ALA A 56 -4.81 -3.81 -14.07
N GLY A 57 -3.79 -4.14 -13.26
CA GLY A 57 -3.74 -5.37 -12.47
C GLY A 57 -3.00 -6.53 -13.16
N ASN A 58 -2.02 -6.27 -14.03
CA ASN A 58 -1.22 -7.30 -14.71
C ASN A 58 -0.56 -8.27 -13.72
N HIS A 59 0.10 -7.76 -12.66
CA HIS A 59 0.72 -8.60 -11.62
C HIS A 59 -0.33 -9.36 -10.78
N ARG A 60 -1.50 -8.75 -10.58
CA ARG A 60 -2.62 -9.42 -9.88
C ARG A 60 -3.17 -10.59 -10.70
N LEU A 61 -3.22 -10.50 -12.03
CA LEU A 61 -3.56 -11.64 -12.89
C LEU A 61 -2.51 -12.75 -12.77
N GLN A 62 -1.22 -12.41 -12.79
CA GLN A 62 -0.15 -13.40 -12.63
C GLN A 62 -0.21 -14.11 -11.27
N ALA A 63 -0.43 -13.33 -10.21
CA ALA A 63 -0.58 -13.87 -8.85
C ALA A 63 -1.83 -14.75 -8.72
N ALA A 64 -2.96 -14.37 -9.33
CA ALA A 64 -4.17 -15.19 -9.35
C ALA A 64 -3.94 -16.55 -10.02
N ILE A 65 -3.23 -16.55 -11.16
CA ILE A 65 -2.85 -17.78 -11.86
C ILE A 65 -1.95 -18.65 -10.98
N ALA A 66 -0.94 -18.05 -10.35
CA ALA A 66 -0.01 -18.74 -9.45
C ALA A 66 -0.69 -19.30 -8.20
N ALA A 67 -1.70 -18.59 -7.67
CA ALA A 67 -2.53 -19.03 -6.55
C ALA A 67 -3.61 -20.07 -6.94
N GLY A 68 -3.72 -20.45 -8.23
CA GLY A 68 -4.68 -21.44 -8.71
C GLY A 68 -6.13 -20.93 -8.84
N ILE A 69 -6.33 -19.61 -8.90
CA ILE A 69 -7.64 -19.02 -9.10
C ILE A 69 -8.07 -19.19 -10.56
N GLU A 70 -9.27 -19.70 -10.76
CA GLU A 70 -9.77 -20.00 -12.11
C GLU A 70 -10.50 -18.81 -12.76
N GLU A 71 -11.16 -17.98 -11.96
CA GLU A 71 -11.94 -16.84 -12.43
C GLU A 71 -11.66 -15.60 -11.58
N VAL A 72 -11.60 -14.43 -12.22
CA VAL A 72 -11.35 -13.15 -11.57
C VAL A 72 -12.36 -12.10 -12.03
N PRO A 73 -12.67 -11.09 -11.17
CA PRO A 73 -13.53 -9.97 -11.54
C PRO A 73 -12.86 -9.08 -12.59
N VAL A 74 -13.56 -8.81 -13.69
CA VAL A 74 -13.08 -8.02 -14.81
C VAL A 74 -14.03 -6.88 -15.13
N PHE A 75 -13.48 -5.71 -15.28
CA PHE A 75 -14.13 -4.55 -15.87
C PHE A 75 -13.64 -4.34 -17.30
N TRP A 76 -14.53 -4.50 -18.26
CA TRP A 76 -14.22 -4.37 -19.66
C TRP A 76 -14.25 -2.91 -20.12
N VAL A 77 -13.20 -2.49 -20.84
CA VAL A 77 -13.14 -1.17 -21.46
C VAL A 77 -13.09 -1.28 -22.99
N ASP A 78 -13.90 -0.47 -23.64
CA ASP A 78 -13.95 -0.36 -25.11
C ASP A 78 -13.07 0.83 -25.54
N VAL A 79 -11.79 0.53 -25.79
CA VAL A 79 -10.78 1.51 -26.16
C VAL A 79 -9.89 0.95 -27.28
N ASP A 80 -9.32 1.82 -28.08
CA ASP A 80 -8.30 1.43 -29.06
C ASP A 80 -6.94 1.16 -28.39
N ASP A 81 -5.96 0.63 -29.14
CA ASP A 81 -4.64 0.30 -28.60
C ASP A 81 -3.85 1.51 -28.14
N LYS A 82 -4.11 2.70 -28.69
CA LYS A 82 -3.48 3.93 -28.25
C LYS A 82 -4.00 4.39 -26.89
N GLU A 83 -5.31 4.35 -26.71
CA GLU A 83 -5.96 4.65 -25.42
C GLU A 83 -5.61 3.59 -24.37
N ALA A 84 -5.57 2.31 -24.75
CA ALA A 84 -5.17 1.21 -23.88
C ALA A 84 -3.78 1.43 -23.26
N ARG A 85 -2.78 1.78 -24.08
CA ARG A 85 -1.43 2.10 -23.60
C ARG A 85 -1.40 3.32 -22.67
N LYS A 86 -2.23 4.32 -22.91
CA LYS A 86 -2.34 5.47 -22.00
C LYS A 86 -2.91 5.09 -20.66
N ILE A 87 -3.95 4.25 -20.63
CA ILE A 87 -4.56 3.74 -19.39
C ILE A 87 -3.54 2.91 -18.62
N LEU A 88 -2.84 1.98 -19.29
CA LEU A 88 -1.81 1.15 -18.69
C LEU A 88 -0.71 2.00 -17.99
N LEU A 89 -0.19 3.00 -18.70
CA LEU A 89 0.85 3.87 -18.13
C LEU A 89 0.31 4.79 -17.03
N ALA A 90 -0.90 5.30 -17.18
CA ALA A 90 -1.52 6.15 -16.17
C ALA A 90 -1.78 5.39 -14.87
N ASP A 91 -2.29 4.15 -14.93
CA ASP A 91 -2.51 3.29 -13.78
C ASP A 91 -1.19 3.02 -13.02
N ASN A 92 -0.15 2.62 -13.75
CA ASN A 92 1.18 2.44 -13.18
C ASN A 92 1.70 3.73 -12.53
N ARG A 93 1.66 4.85 -13.26
CA ARG A 93 2.24 6.11 -12.78
C ARG A 93 1.51 6.70 -11.59
N THR A 94 0.18 6.64 -11.57
CA THR A 94 -0.60 7.17 -10.45
C THR A 94 -0.38 6.35 -9.18
N SER A 95 -0.13 5.06 -9.29
CA SER A 95 0.28 4.22 -8.16
C SER A 95 1.66 4.62 -7.61
N ASP A 96 2.62 4.98 -8.50
CA ASP A 96 3.97 5.38 -8.09
C ASP A 96 4.02 6.81 -7.51
N LEU A 97 3.00 7.63 -7.74
CA LEU A 97 2.89 8.99 -7.17
C LEU A 97 2.25 9.01 -5.78
N ALA A 98 1.72 7.88 -5.33
CA ALA A 98 1.18 7.76 -3.98
C ALA A 98 2.31 7.61 -2.96
N SER A 99 2.07 8.10 -1.76
CA SER A 99 2.91 7.88 -0.58
C SER A 99 2.01 7.55 0.62
N TYR A 100 2.58 7.00 1.65
CA TYR A 100 1.89 6.78 2.91
C TYR A 100 1.99 8.01 3.81
N ASP A 101 1.03 8.17 4.69
CA ASP A 101 1.18 8.91 5.94
C ASP A 101 1.80 7.93 6.94
N ASP A 102 3.06 8.16 7.28
CA ASP A 102 3.87 7.20 8.04
C ASP A 102 3.32 6.97 9.46
N HIS A 103 2.76 8.00 10.11
CA HIS A 103 2.11 7.85 11.40
C HIS A 103 0.84 6.99 11.30
N ALA A 104 0.00 7.25 10.31
CA ALA A 104 -1.21 6.48 10.08
C ALA A 104 -0.90 5.04 9.69
N LEU A 105 0.15 4.82 8.88
CA LEU A 105 0.62 3.49 8.51
C LEU A 105 1.10 2.72 9.74
N LEU A 106 1.92 3.36 10.59
CA LEU A 106 2.43 2.76 11.83
C LEU A 106 1.30 2.29 12.75
N ASP A 107 0.28 3.14 12.94
CA ASP A 107 -0.86 2.81 13.80
C ASP A 107 -1.62 1.58 13.28
N ILE A 108 -1.82 1.49 11.96
CA ILE A 108 -2.50 0.34 11.33
C ILE A 108 -1.66 -0.94 11.47
N LEU A 109 -0.36 -0.89 11.14
CA LEU A 109 0.52 -2.06 11.22
C LEU A 109 0.65 -2.58 12.64
N ARG A 110 0.78 -1.69 13.63
CA ARG A 110 0.79 -2.07 15.06
C ARG A 110 -0.53 -2.71 15.47
N GLY A 111 -1.66 -2.17 15.02
CA GLY A 111 -2.97 -2.75 15.30
C GLY A 111 -3.07 -4.17 14.80
N ILE A 112 -2.70 -4.42 13.55
CA ILE A 112 -2.72 -5.76 12.94
C ILE A 112 -1.76 -6.72 13.66
N ALA A 113 -0.53 -6.29 13.93
CA ALA A 113 0.45 -7.12 14.64
C ALA A 113 0.00 -7.51 16.06
N ILE A 114 -0.78 -6.66 16.74
CA ILE A 114 -1.35 -6.98 18.05
C ILE A 114 -2.53 -7.94 17.95
N GLU A 115 -3.40 -7.76 16.94
CA GLU A 115 -4.63 -8.55 16.78
C GLU A 115 -4.35 -9.93 16.19
N ASP A 116 -3.53 -10.02 15.15
CA ASP A 116 -3.28 -11.24 14.39
C ASP A 116 -1.96 -11.94 14.77
N GLY A 117 -1.03 -11.21 15.42
CA GLY A 117 0.28 -11.72 15.83
C GLY A 117 1.36 -11.63 14.75
N ASP A 118 1.01 -11.25 13.53
CA ASP A 118 1.92 -11.04 12.41
C ASP A 118 1.38 -10.01 11.40
N LEU A 119 2.10 -9.79 10.29
CA LEU A 119 1.72 -8.87 9.20
C LEU A 119 1.49 -9.60 7.87
N ILE A 120 1.32 -10.93 7.91
CA ILE A 120 1.15 -11.75 6.70
C ILE A 120 -0.07 -11.27 5.92
N GLY A 121 0.08 -11.16 4.61
CA GLY A 121 -0.99 -10.71 3.71
C GLY A 121 -1.11 -9.19 3.54
N THR A 122 -0.44 -8.39 4.37
CA THR A 122 -0.44 -6.91 4.24
C THR A 122 0.53 -6.42 3.16
N GLY A 123 1.57 -7.19 2.87
CA GLY A 123 2.70 -6.79 2.01
C GLY A 123 3.83 -6.09 2.77
N PHE A 124 3.69 -5.92 4.08
CA PHE A 124 4.73 -5.46 5.00
C PHE A 124 5.20 -6.62 5.87
N ASP A 125 6.43 -6.52 6.37
CA ASP A 125 6.99 -7.47 7.33
C ASP A 125 7.40 -6.77 8.64
N THR A 126 8.00 -7.53 9.57
CA THR A 126 8.44 -6.98 10.85
C THR A 126 9.61 -6.02 10.70
N ASP A 127 10.47 -6.21 9.71
CA ASP A 127 11.61 -5.33 9.47
C ASP A 127 11.10 -3.97 8.95
N ASP A 128 10.10 -3.96 8.05
CA ASP A 128 9.42 -2.74 7.58
C ASP A 128 8.80 -1.96 8.77
N LEU A 129 8.17 -2.69 9.70
CA LEU A 129 7.56 -2.07 10.89
C LEU A 129 8.63 -1.47 11.82
N ASP A 130 9.73 -2.17 12.05
CA ASP A 130 10.82 -1.70 12.89
C ASP A 130 11.52 -0.49 12.27
N ASP A 131 11.75 -0.50 10.95
CA ASP A 131 12.31 0.65 10.21
C ASP A 131 11.41 1.87 10.33
N LEU A 132 10.09 1.71 10.16
CA LEU A 132 9.13 2.80 10.31
C LEU A 132 9.09 3.37 11.74
N ILE A 133 9.22 2.50 12.76
CA ILE A 133 9.31 2.92 14.17
C ILE A 133 10.58 3.75 14.39
N ASN A 134 11.71 3.31 13.85
CA ASN A 134 12.99 3.99 13.99
C ASN A 134 12.95 5.36 13.30
N ASP A 135 12.49 5.43 12.06
CA ASP A 135 12.40 6.66 11.28
C ASP A 135 11.52 7.72 11.98
N LEU A 136 10.42 7.30 12.60
CA LEU A 136 9.53 8.19 13.33
C LEU A 136 10.03 8.52 14.74
N SER A 137 10.93 7.70 15.30
CA SER A 137 11.54 7.92 16.63
C SER A 137 12.76 8.84 16.55
N ASP A 138 13.50 8.80 15.45
CA ASP A 138 14.65 9.65 15.16
C ASP A 138 14.29 11.10 14.74
N GLY A 139 13.00 11.39 14.64
CA GLY A 139 12.51 12.76 14.56
C GLY A 139 12.95 13.50 15.80
N ASP A 140 13.94 14.38 15.61
CA ASP A 140 14.63 15.24 16.55
C ASP A 140 13.82 15.49 17.83
N PRO A 141 14.22 14.98 19.00
CA PRO A 141 13.65 15.46 20.26
C PRO A 141 14.01 16.96 20.30
N GLY A 142 13.06 17.78 19.83
CA GLY A 142 13.23 19.23 19.73
C GLY A 142 14.01 19.70 20.95
N ASP A 143 15.01 20.54 20.71
CA ASP A 143 15.93 21.09 21.72
C ASP A 143 15.23 21.20 23.06
N PHE A 144 15.48 20.26 23.97
CA PHE A 144 14.99 20.39 25.33
C PHE A 144 15.58 21.70 25.86
N PRO A 145 14.76 22.63 26.36
CA PRO A 145 15.29 23.86 26.91
C PRO A 145 16.34 23.48 27.95
N SER A 146 17.62 23.74 27.63
CA SER A 146 18.69 23.58 28.60
C SER A 146 18.51 24.67 29.63
N PHE A 147 18.04 24.31 30.77
CA PHE A 147 18.03 25.19 31.93
C PHE A 147 19.49 25.30 32.39
N GLY A 148 20.08 26.50 32.31
CA GLY A 148 21.38 26.79 32.85
C GLY A 148 21.39 26.70 34.39
N ASP A 149 22.57 26.74 34.96
CA ASP A 149 22.75 26.68 36.43
C ASP A 149 22.14 27.90 37.17
N ASP A 150 21.54 28.83 36.45
CA ASP A 150 20.99 30.15 36.94
C ASP A 150 19.46 30.08 37.11
N ILE A 151 18.90 28.93 37.44
CA ILE A 151 17.48 28.85 37.81
C ILE A 151 17.26 29.70 39.08
N GLU A 152 16.57 30.83 38.92
CA GLU A 152 16.15 31.63 40.11
C GLU A 152 15.23 30.79 40.98
N THR A 153 15.74 30.35 42.10
CA THR A 153 14.97 29.63 43.11
C THR A 153 14.28 30.64 44.02
N ASN A 154 12.95 30.68 43.98
CA ASN A 154 12.17 31.63 44.78
C ASN A 154 11.58 30.98 46.07
N ASN A 155 11.89 29.74 46.34
CA ASN A 155 11.36 29.01 47.47
C ASN A 155 12.49 28.46 48.33
N THR A 156 12.41 28.72 49.64
CA THR A 156 13.37 28.20 50.63
C THR A 156 12.67 27.20 51.55
N CYS A 157 13.24 26.03 51.72
CA CYS A 157 12.70 25.02 52.64
C CYS A 157 12.80 25.55 54.08
N PRO A 158 11.68 25.71 54.84
CA PRO A 158 11.73 26.27 56.19
C PRO A 158 12.38 25.36 57.22
N LYS A 159 12.68 24.11 56.87
CA LYS A 159 13.25 23.10 57.75
C LYS A 159 14.75 22.95 57.60
N CYS A 160 15.32 23.08 56.40
CA CYS A 160 16.75 22.86 56.16
C CYS A 160 17.43 24.01 55.38
N GLY A 161 16.70 25.04 54.99
CA GLY A 161 17.26 26.21 54.25
C GLY A 161 17.62 25.96 52.79
N TYR A 162 17.26 24.81 52.24
CA TYR A 162 17.50 24.52 50.79
C TYR A 162 16.63 25.40 49.93
N GLU A 163 17.23 26.04 48.93
CA GLU A 163 16.55 26.88 47.94
C GLU A 163 16.18 26.05 46.71
N PHE A 164 14.91 26.14 46.26
CA PHE A 164 14.35 25.35 45.13
C PHE A 164 13.28 26.12 44.36
#